data_997c8df0f992f226b525df08f4d943a3
#
_entry.id   997c8df0f992f226b525df08f4d943a3
#
_cell.length_a   1.000
_cell.length_b   1.000
_cell.length_c   1.000
_cell.angle_alpha   90.00
_cell.angle_beta   90.00
_cell.angle_gamma   90.00
#
_symmetry.space_group_name_H-M   'P 1'
#
loop_
_entity.id
_entity.type
_entity.pdbx_description
1 polymer ?
#
loop_
_entity_poly.entity_id
_entity_poly.type
_entity_poly.pdbx_seq_one_letter_code
_entity_poly.pdbx_strand_id
1 'polypeptide(L)'
;MIILFVSAIGVLPAFAMEPAKYPEPPDTVAFKVEKNGESIPVTLRQLEKLGLYSVSTPSPFEKGQLAFQGVLFRDVVKLVGLEGESSVVLRAADDYVQVIPKEDWTDGPLLLATRQDGELLTRRTQGPTRLIYPLDDYPAFDTPVRKPRWIWLIKTIAPGN
;
A
#
# COMPACT_ATOMS: atom_id res chain seq x y z
N MET A 1 -23.90 -15.96 -48.85
CA MET A 1 -22.75 -15.18 -48.37
C MET A 1 -22.98 -14.90 -46.89
N ILE A 2 -22.35 -15.71 -46.04
CA ILE A 2 -22.53 -15.65 -44.57
C ILE A 2 -21.37 -14.80 -44.03
N ILE A 3 -21.70 -13.65 -43.46
CA ILE A 3 -20.72 -12.77 -42.82
C ILE A 3 -20.60 -13.22 -41.37
N LEU A 4 -19.45 -13.84 -41.01
CA LEU A 4 -19.11 -14.15 -39.64
C LEU A 4 -18.60 -12.85 -38.96
N PHE A 5 -19.39 -12.34 -38.01
CA PHE A 5 -18.90 -11.32 -37.07
C PHE A 5 -18.01 -12.00 -36.02
N VAL A 6 -16.71 -11.80 -36.13
CA VAL A 6 -15.76 -12.13 -35.07
C VAL A 6 -15.84 -11.01 -34.04
N SER A 7 -16.55 -11.29 -32.94
CA SER A 7 -16.51 -10.41 -31.76
C SER A 7 -15.13 -10.52 -31.10
N ALA A 8 -14.31 -9.49 -31.25
CA ALA A 8 -13.09 -9.36 -30.47
C ALA A 8 -13.47 -9.07 -29.01
N ILE A 9 -13.41 -10.10 -28.17
CA ILE A 9 -13.50 -9.93 -26.72
C ILE A 9 -12.18 -9.26 -26.30
N GLY A 10 -12.23 -7.96 -26.06
CA GLY A 10 -11.13 -7.22 -25.49
C GLY A 10 -10.86 -7.76 -24.08
N VAL A 11 -9.77 -8.48 -23.92
CA VAL A 11 -9.24 -8.85 -22.59
C VAL A 11 -8.74 -7.56 -21.95
N LEU A 12 -9.51 -7.02 -21.02
CA LEU A 12 -9.00 -5.96 -20.14
C LEU A 12 -7.80 -6.52 -19.39
N PRO A 13 -6.70 -5.79 -19.26
CA PRO A 13 -5.58 -6.24 -18.44
C PRO A 13 -6.11 -6.43 -17.01
N ALA A 14 -6.12 -7.65 -16.55
CA ALA A 14 -6.38 -7.95 -15.15
C ALA A 14 -5.25 -7.28 -14.35
N PHE A 15 -5.58 -6.33 -13.48
CA PHE A 15 -4.65 -5.85 -12.48
C PHE A 15 -4.16 -7.07 -11.71
N ALA A 16 -2.84 -7.29 -11.65
CA ALA A 16 -2.27 -8.49 -11.04
C ALA A 16 -2.34 -8.51 -9.50
N MET A 17 -3.06 -7.55 -8.90
CA MET A 17 -3.39 -7.54 -7.47
C MET A 17 -4.59 -8.48 -7.24
N GLU A 18 -4.31 -9.64 -6.64
CA GLU A 18 -5.34 -10.63 -6.34
C GLU A 18 -5.81 -10.50 -4.88
N PRO A 19 -7.14 -10.62 -4.61
CA PRO A 19 -7.63 -10.74 -3.25
C PRO A 19 -6.98 -11.92 -2.52
N ALA A 20 -6.49 -11.69 -1.31
CA ALA A 20 -5.81 -12.69 -0.51
C ALA A 20 -6.50 -12.87 0.85
N LYS A 21 -6.43 -14.09 1.40
CA LYS A 21 -6.96 -14.40 2.73
C LYS A 21 -5.87 -15.06 3.56
N TYR A 22 -5.69 -14.54 4.75
CA TYR A 22 -4.75 -15.06 5.75
C TYR A 22 -5.43 -15.14 7.13
N PRO A 23 -4.86 -15.89 8.08
CA PRO A 23 -5.34 -15.87 9.46
C PRO A 23 -5.38 -14.44 10.01
N GLU A 24 -6.37 -14.14 10.84
CA GLU A 24 -6.53 -12.82 11.45
C GLU A 24 -5.27 -12.43 12.23
N PRO A 25 -4.71 -11.22 12.01
CA PRO A 25 -3.52 -10.79 12.72
C PRO A 25 -3.81 -10.46 14.17
N PRO A 26 -2.78 -10.40 15.04
CA PRO A 26 -2.95 -9.90 16.40
C PRO A 26 -3.44 -8.45 16.39
N ASP A 27 -4.11 -8.05 17.45
CA ASP A 27 -4.63 -6.69 17.62
C ASP A 27 -3.53 -5.74 18.14
N THR A 28 -2.41 -5.69 17.43
CA THR A 28 -1.27 -4.84 17.74
C THR A 28 -1.31 -3.55 16.92
N VAL A 29 -0.83 -2.46 17.52
CA VAL A 29 -0.76 -1.16 16.85
C VAL A 29 0.22 -1.23 15.68
N ALA A 30 -0.28 -0.92 14.49
CA ALA A 30 0.51 -0.81 13.27
C ALA A 30 1.19 0.56 13.16
N PHE A 31 0.42 1.61 13.37
CA PHE A 31 0.87 3.01 13.39
C PHE A 31 -0.15 3.87 14.15
N LYS A 32 0.16 5.16 14.32
CA LYS A 32 -0.78 6.14 14.87
C LYS A 32 -1.11 7.21 13.83
N VAL A 33 -2.33 7.72 13.89
CA VAL A 33 -2.75 8.88 13.11
C VAL A 33 -2.60 10.12 13.98
N GLU A 34 -1.82 11.09 13.52
CA GLU A 34 -1.64 12.38 14.17
C GLU A 34 -2.53 13.41 13.46
N LYS A 35 -3.62 13.81 14.10
CA LYS A 35 -4.60 14.74 13.52
C LYS A 35 -5.23 15.59 14.60
N ASN A 36 -5.35 16.90 14.36
CA ASN A 36 -5.98 17.87 15.27
C ASN A 36 -5.43 17.83 16.72
N GLY A 37 -4.14 17.53 16.89
CA GLY A 37 -3.51 17.40 18.20
C GLY A 37 -3.78 16.07 18.91
N GLU A 38 -4.47 15.14 18.27
CA GLU A 38 -4.74 13.80 18.77
C GLU A 38 -3.81 12.76 18.11
N SER A 39 -3.52 11.69 18.85
CA SER A 39 -2.73 10.55 18.41
C SER A 39 -3.55 9.27 18.53
N ILE A 40 -4.12 8.81 17.42
CA ILE A 40 -5.10 7.72 17.37
C ILE A 40 -4.41 6.45 16.86
N PRO A 41 -4.37 5.36 17.65
CA PRO A 41 -3.77 4.10 17.19
C PRO A 41 -4.63 3.41 16.14
N VAL A 42 -3.97 2.82 15.14
CA VAL A 42 -4.57 1.92 14.14
C VAL A 42 -3.88 0.56 14.27
N THR A 43 -4.67 -0.50 14.38
CA THR A 43 -4.14 -1.86 14.58
C THR A 43 -4.01 -2.63 13.27
N LEU A 44 -3.16 -3.67 13.24
CA LEU A 44 -3.05 -4.58 12.10
C LEU A 44 -4.41 -5.22 11.76
N ARG A 45 -5.18 -5.58 12.79
CA ARG A 45 -6.51 -6.16 12.62
C ARG A 45 -7.49 -5.20 11.94
N GLN A 46 -7.48 -3.92 12.31
CA GLN A 46 -8.29 -2.89 11.65
C GLN A 46 -7.90 -2.72 10.19
N LEU A 47 -6.59 -2.74 9.89
CA LEU A 47 -6.10 -2.64 8.52
C LEU A 47 -6.53 -3.84 7.67
N GLU A 48 -6.24 -5.07 8.11
CA GLU A 48 -6.52 -6.26 7.30
C GLU A 48 -8.02 -6.53 7.09
N LYS A 49 -8.90 -5.98 7.94
CA LYS A 49 -10.36 -5.97 7.70
C LYS A 49 -10.80 -5.16 6.49
N LEU A 50 -9.95 -4.26 5.97
CA LEU A 50 -10.23 -3.53 4.72
C LEU A 50 -10.14 -4.43 3.47
N GLY A 51 -9.60 -5.64 3.62
CA GLY A 51 -9.35 -6.59 2.55
C GLY A 51 -7.91 -6.61 2.11
N LEU A 52 -7.33 -7.81 2.08
CA LEU A 52 -5.95 -8.02 1.65
C LEU A 52 -5.86 -8.28 0.16
N TYR A 53 -4.82 -7.72 -0.43
CA TYR A 53 -4.39 -7.98 -1.80
C TYR A 53 -2.97 -8.51 -1.79
N SER A 54 -2.65 -9.41 -2.72
CA SER A 54 -1.30 -9.90 -2.98
C SER A 54 -0.74 -9.24 -4.22
N VAL A 55 0.52 -8.84 -4.17
CA VAL A 55 1.27 -8.28 -5.29
C VAL A 55 2.68 -8.83 -5.30
N SER A 56 3.20 -9.14 -6.50
CA SER A 56 4.61 -9.44 -6.72
C SER A 56 5.22 -8.28 -7.49
N THR A 57 6.32 -7.72 -6.99
CA THR A 57 6.94 -6.53 -7.58
C THR A 57 8.44 -6.49 -7.28
N PRO A 58 9.28 -5.97 -8.19
CA PRO A 58 10.64 -5.62 -7.85
C PRO A 58 10.66 -4.46 -6.84
N SER A 59 11.71 -4.39 -6.05
CA SER A 59 11.97 -3.30 -5.12
C SER A 59 13.17 -2.48 -5.58
N PRO A 60 13.18 -1.15 -5.43
CA PRO A 60 14.37 -0.35 -5.73
C PRO A 60 15.53 -0.57 -4.73
N PHE A 61 15.29 -1.29 -3.62
CA PHE A 61 16.23 -1.47 -2.52
C PHE A 61 16.64 -2.91 -2.28
N GLU A 62 15.91 -3.88 -2.83
CA GLU A 62 16.12 -5.31 -2.63
C GLU A 62 16.17 -6.03 -3.98
N LYS A 63 16.97 -7.09 -4.08
CA LYS A 63 17.10 -7.84 -5.33
C LYS A 63 15.94 -8.82 -5.53
N GLY A 64 15.52 -8.98 -6.78
CA GLY A 64 14.52 -9.96 -7.20
C GLY A 64 13.08 -9.48 -7.03
N GLN A 65 12.17 -10.40 -7.28
CA GLN A 65 10.73 -10.21 -7.07
C GLN A 65 10.38 -10.48 -5.62
N LEU A 66 9.59 -9.60 -5.03
CA LEU A 66 9.12 -9.71 -3.66
C LEU A 66 7.59 -9.83 -3.66
N ALA A 67 7.08 -10.79 -2.90
CA ALA A 67 5.64 -10.98 -2.73
C ALA A 67 5.16 -10.28 -1.46
N PHE A 68 4.35 -9.24 -1.63
CA PHE A 68 3.73 -8.51 -0.52
C PHE A 68 2.24 -8.77 -0.45
N GLN A 69 1.70 -8.77 0.78
CA GLN A 69 0.28 -8.73 1.02
C GLN A 69 -0.04 -7.55 1.91
N GLY A 70 -1.13 -6.86 1.59
CA GLY A 70 -1.51 -5.66 2.30
C GLY A 70 -2.85 -5.11 1.82
N VAL A 71 -3.14 -3.91 2.25
CA VAL A 71 -4.38 -3.21 1.96
C VAL A 71 -4.14 -2.04 1.02
N LEU A 72 -5.11 -1.68 0.20
CA LEU A 72 -4.99 -0.51 -0.66
C LEU A 72 -4.81 0.75 0.19
N PHE A 73 -3.77 1.54 -0.10
CA PHE A 73 -3.46 2.72 0.70
C PHE A 73 -4.59 3.76 0.67
N ARG A 74 -5.33 3.87 -0.43
CA ARG A 74 -6.52 4.72 -0.51
C ARG A 74 -7.59 4.36 0.53
N ASP A 75 -7.75 3.06 0.83
CA ASP A 75 -8.72 2.61 1.83
C ASP A 75 -8.22 2.88 3.25
N VAL A 76 -6.90 2.83 3.46
CA VAL A 76 -6.27 3.26 4.73
C VAL A 76 -6.49 4.76 4.94
N VAL A 77 -6.22 5.59 3.94
CA VAL A 77 -6.41 7.05 4.00
C VAL A 77 -7.87 7.39 4.33
N LYS A 78 -8.83 6.66 3.75
CA LYS A 78 -10.26 6.78 4.06
C LYS A 78 -10.58 6.32 5.48
N LEU A 79 -10.05 5.18 5.93
CA LEU A 79 -10.25 4.66 7.30
C LEU A 79 -9.86 5.69 8.35
N VAL A 80 -8.78 6.43 8.11
CA VAL A 80 -8.24 7.42 9.06
C VAL A 80 -8.78 8.84 8.85
N GLY A 81 -9.73 9.02 7.91
CA GLY A 81 -10.39 10.30 7.66
C GLY A 81 -9.49 11.37 7.05
N LEU A 82 -8.57 10.95 6.16
CA LEU A 82 -7.63 11.84 5.46
C LEU A 82 -7.86 11.86 3.94
N GLU A 83 -8.95 11.31 3.43
CA GLU A 83 -9.25 11.24 2.00
C GLU A 83 -9.43 12.60 1.33
N GLY A 84 -9.77 13.62 2.11
CA GLY A 84 -9.90 15.01 1.66
C GLY A 84 -8.58 15.74 1.47
N GLU A 85 -7.50 15.21 2.03
CA GLU A 85 -6.18 15.86 1.99
C GLU A 85 -5.54 15.77 0.59
N SER A 86 -4.75 16.78 0.23
CA SER A 86 -3.95 16.78 -1.00
C SER A 86 -2.71 15.88 -0.91
N SER A 87 -2.28 15.59 0.31
CA SER A 87 -1.16 14.70 0.63
C SER A 87 -1.27 14.21 2.06
N VAL A 88 -0.54 13.14 2.39
CA VAL A 88 -0.32 12.70 3.76
C VAL A 88 1.17 12.62 4.05
N VAL A 89 1.53 12.84 5.31
CA VAL A 89 2.91 12.72 5.80
C VAL A 89 3.06 11.41 6.53
N LEU A 90 3.98 10.58 6.08
CA LEU A 90 4.38 9.34 6.76
C LEU A 90 5.70 9.57 7.49
N ARG A 91 5.78 9.14 8.74
CA ARG A 91 7.01 9.12 9.53
C ARG A 91 7.33 7.70 9.96
N ALA A 92 8.55 7.27 9.72
CA ALA A 92 9.08 5.99 10.15
C ALA A 92 9.59 6.03 11.61
N ALA A 93 9.90 4.86 12.16
CA ALA A 93 10.41 4.72 13.52
C ALA A 93 11.82 5.30 13.73
N ASP A 94 12.59 5.47 12.66
CA ASP A 94 13.91 6.11 12.61
C ASP A 94 13.84 7.62 12.27
N ASP A 95 12.63 8.19 12.35
CA ASP A 95 12.32 9.58 12.02
C ASP A 95 12.46 9.97 10.54
N TYR A 96 12.65 8.98 9.63
CA TYR A 96 12.54 9.24 8.20
C TYR A 96 11.12 9.70 7.85
N VAL A 97 11.01 10.75 7.04
CA VAL A 97 9.73 11.38 6.69
C VAL A 97 9.55 11.43 5.19
N GLN A 98 8.35 11.07 4.72
CA GLN A 98 7.94 11.24 3.34
C GLN A 98 6.56 11.85 3.24
N VAL A 99 6.40 12.74 2.27
CA VAL A 99 5.09 13.27 1.85
C VAL A 99 4.62 12.41 0.69
N ILE A 100 3.44 11.81 0.85
CA ILE A 100 2.80 11.03 -0.20
C ILE A 100 1.68 11.88 -0.78
N PRO A 101 1.78 12.32 -2.03
CA PRO A 101 0.74 13.13 -2.67
C PRO A 101 -0.45 12.27 -3.05
N LYS A 102 -1.62 12.89 -3.14
CA LYS A 102 -2.92 12.24 -3.39
C LYS A 102 -2.93 11.37 -4.65
N GLU A 103 -2.31 11.82 -5.71
CA GLU A 103 -2.21 11.10 -6.97
C GLU A 103 -1.54 9.73 -6.83
N ASP A 104 -0.64 9.52 -5.85
CA ASP A 104 0.01 8.23 -5.65
C ASP A 104 -0.97 7.14 -5.19
N TRP A 105 -2.06 7.49 -4.50
CA TRP A 105 -3.08 6.52 -4.07
C TRP A 105 -4.40 6.60 -4.84
N THR A 106 -4.62 7.63 -5.64
CA THR A 106 -5.81 7.74 -6.50
C THR A 106 -5.56 7.20 -7.91
N ASP A 107 -4.36 7.42 -8.45
CA ASP A 107 -4.04 7.10 -9.84
C ASP A 107 -3.56 5.66 -10.02
N GLY A 108 -3.19 4.98 -8.94
CA GLY A 108 -2.71 3.61 -8.99
C GLY A 108 -2.95 2.83 -7.68
N PRO A 109 -2.68 1.52 -7.72
CA PRO A 109 -2.96 0.62 -6.61
C PRO A 109 -1.83 0.61 -5.57
N LEU A 110 -1.49 1.76 -4.99
CA LEU A 110 -0.52 1.86 -3.91
C LEU A 110 -0.93 0.96 -2.74
N LEU A 111 -0.01 0.11 -2.25
CA LEU A 111 -0.29 -0.88 -1.21
C LEU A 111 0.39 -0.50 0.10
N LEU A 112 -0.34 -0.59 1.20
CA LEU A 112 0.23 -0.64 2.55
C LEU A 112 0.37 -2.11 2.93
N ALA A 113 1.58 -2.66 2.78
CA ALA A 113 1.88 -4.04 3.11
C ALA A 113 1.93 -4.26 4.63
N THR A 114 1.30 -5.33 5.07
CA THR A 114 1.36 -5.86 6.43
C THR A 114 2.09 -7.20 6.48
N ARG A 115 2.26 -7.84 5.30
CA ARG A 115 2.89 -9.17 5.15
C ARG A 115 3.85 -9.18 3.98
N GLN A 116 4.83 -10.08 4.07
CA GLN A 116 5.70 -10.48 2.98
C GLN A 116 5.77 -12.02 2.96
N ASP A 117 5.63 -12.61 1.78
CA ASP A 117 5.59 -14.08 1.59
C ASP A 117 4.55 -14.78 2.49
N GLY A 118 3.42 -14.10 2.77
CA GLY A 118 2.34 -14.57 3.62
C GLY A 118 2.53 -14.34 5.12
N GLU A 119 3.73 -14.04 5.57
CA GLU A 119 4.05 -13.82 6.98
C GLU A 119 3.94 -12.34 7.36
N LEU A 120 3.46 -12.07 8.58
CA LEU A 120 3.40 -10.70 9.11
C LEU A 120 4.77 -10.04 9.11
N LEU A 121 4.83 -8.80 8.65
CA LEU A 121 6.02 -7.99 8.73
C LEU A 121 6.40 -7.72 10.18
N THR A 122 7.66 -7.95 10.49
CA THR A 122 8.28 -7.67 11.78
C THR A 122 9.24 -6.50 11.66
N ARG A 123 9.75 -5.98 12.78
CA ARG A 123 10.79 -4.95 12.73
C ARG A 123 12.02 -5.40 11.91
N ARG A 124 12.36 -6.68 11.94
CA ARG A 124 13.48 -7.26 11.17
C ARG A 124 13.20 -7.25 9.66
N THR A 125 11.95 -7.41 9.25
CA THR A 125 11.49 -7.36 7.86
C THR A 125 10.86 -6.00 7.50
N GLN A 126 11.29 -4.95 8.21
CA GLN A 126 10.88 -3.55 7.97
C GLN A 126 9.39 -3.27 8.22
N GLY A 127 8.75 -4.07 9.09
CA GLY A 127 7.36 -3.90 9.53
C GLY A 127 7.21 -3.04 10.80
N PRO A 128 5.97 -2.90 11.27
CA PRO A 128 4.79 -3.70 10.92
C PRO A 128 4.13 -3.35 9.59
N THR A 129 4.44 -2.18 9.00
CA THR A 129 3.88 -1.77 7.70
C THR A 129 4.93 -1.14 6.80
N ARG A 130 4.78 -1.37 5.49
CA ARG A 130 5.61 -0.80 4.42
C ARG A 130 4.72 -0.25 3.31
N LEU A 131 5.10 0.88 2.73
CA LEU A 131 4.43 1.39 1.53
C LEU A 131 5.08 0.78 0.28
N ILE A 132 4.28 0.14 -0.56
CA ILE A 132 4.72 -0.60 -1.74
C ILE A 132 4.08 -0.02 -3.00
N TYR A 133 4.91 0.31 -3.97
CA TYR A 133 4.51 0.71 -5.31
C TYR A 133 4.61 -0.52 -6.23
N PRO A 134 3.51 -1.08 -6.74
CA PRO A 134 3.54 -2.27 -7.60
C PRO A 134 4.05 -1.92 -8.99
N LEU A 135 5.38 -2.00 -9.20
CA LEU A 135 6.05 -1.50 -10.40
C LEU A 135 5.73 -2.30 -11.65
N ASP A 136 5.58 -3.63 -11.53
CA ASP A 136 5.26 -4.48 -12.67
C ASP A 136 3.83 -4.25 -13.17
N ASP A 137 2.88 -4.07 -12.23
CA ASP A 137 1.47 -3.85 -12.54
C ASP A 137 1.20 -2.40 -12.97
N TYR A 138 2.01 -1.47 -12.45
CA TYR A 138 1.88 -0.04 -12.71
C TYR A 138 3.24 0.62 -12.97
N PRO A 139 3.83 0.42 -14.16
CA PRO A 139 5.17 0.93 -14.50
C PRO A 139 5.32 2.45 -14.36
N ALA A 140 4.22 3.21 -14.44
CA ALA A 140 4.22 4.65 -14.20
C ALA A 140 4.69 5.04 -12.79
N PHE A 141 4.72 4.09 -11.85
CA PHE A 141 5.29 4.30 -10.51
C PHE A 141 6.82 4.21 -10.48
N ASP A 142 7.48 3.62 -11.48
CA ASP A 142 8.94 3.51 -11.51
C ASP A 142 9.58 4.84 -11.90
N THR A 143 9.66 5.75 -10.96
CA THR A 143 10.25 7.08 -11.15
C THR A 143 11.23 7.41 -10.02
N PRO A 144 12.29 8.20 -10.29
CA PRO A 144 13.22 8.62 -9.24
C PRO A 144 12.55 9.36 -8.08
N VAL A 145 11.45 10.06 -8.34
CA VAL A 145 10.70 10.84 -7.34
C VAL A 145 9.95 9.92 -6.36
N ARG A 146 9.50 8.74 -6.80
CA ARG A 146 8.75 7.80 -5.98
C ARG A 146 9.63 6.82 -5.20
N LYS A 147 10.88 6.61 -5.61
CA LYS A 147 11.80 5.72 -4.89
C LYS A 147 11.93 6.07 -3.40
N PRO A 148 12.14 7.33 -2.97
CA PRO A 148 12.19 7.68 -1.55
C PRO A 148 10.87 7.44 -0.80
N ARG A 149 9.73 7.37 -1.50
CA ARG A 149 8.41 7.17 -0.91
C ARG A 149 8.10 5.72 -0.53
N TRP A 150 8.99 4.77 -0.87
CA TRP A 150 8.95 3.41 -0.37
C TRP A 150 9.35 3.38 1.10
N ILE A 151 8.53 3.96 1.95
CA ILE A 151 8.78 4.06 3.39
C ILE A 151 8.36 2.78 4.11
N TRP A 152 9.15 2.39 5.10
CA TRP A 152 8.93 1.22 5.97
C TRP A 152 9.02 1.61 7.44
N LEU A 153 8.73 0.67 8.37
CA LEU A 153 8.68 0.93 9.82
C LEU A 153 7.77 2.12 10.14
N ILE A 154 6.63 2.24 9.45
CA ILE A 154 5.75 3.41 9.59
C ILE A 154 5.26 3.52 11.04
N LYS A 155 5.50 4.68 11.66
CA LYS A 155 5.13 5.00 13.04
C LYS A 155 3.90 5.91 13.10
N THR A 156 3.84 6.92 12.22
CA THR A 156 2.70 7.84 12.17
C THR A 156 2.29 8.19 10.73
N ILE A 157 1.01 8.51 10.59
CA ILE A 157 0.41 9.10 9.41
C ILE A 157 -0.28 10.39 9.86
N ALA A 158 -0.05 11.49 9.14
CA ALA A 158 -0.64 12.80 9.43
C ALA A 158 -1.15 13.47 8.14
N PRO A 159 -2.05 14.48 8.23
CA PRO A 159 -2.38 15.33 7.09
C PRO A 159 -1.12 15.97 6.51
N GLY A 160 -1.06 16.11 5.19
CA GLY A 160 -0.10 16.98 4.53
C GLY A 160 -0.53 18.45 4.66
N ASN A 161 0.43 19.36 4.77
CA ASN A 161 0.16 20.80 4.75
C ASN A 161 0.03 21.30 3.31
#